data_34d38b782e2de8992754dc46e6a6a6db
#
_entry.id   34d38b782e2de8992754dc46e6a6a6db
#
_cell.length_a   1.000
_cell.length_b   1.000
_cell.length_c   1.000
_cell.angle_alpha   90.00
_cell.angle_beta   90.00
_cell.angle_gamma   90.00
#
_symmetry.space_group_name_H-M   'P 1'
#
loop_
_entity.id
_entity.type
_entity.pdbx_description
1 polymer ?
#
loop_
_entity_poly.entity_id
_entity_poly.type
_entity_poly.pdbx_seq_one_letter_code
_entity_poly.pdbx_strand_id
1 'polypeptide(L)'
;MVCLCSGKCVDIEEKISSLQSQPIKLCLDEMRCRNKYGDTVVVDSVKPLYRMVVYVDSSACSPCTLDKMYVWNESIKKARRQGSMLKHVFIVAPKPEQIEDAYLSIESNGLDSPIYVDTAYAFRKANPHLPEERMYHSFLLDEKDSVVIVGNPIENPKIDSLINVIVYK
;
A
#
# COMPACT_ATOMS: atom_id res chain seq x y z
N MET A 1 -7.12 -7.52 -40.40
CA MET A 1 -7.70 -7.31 -39.06
C MET A 1 -6.54 -7.14 -38.08
N VAL A 2 -6.10 -5.90 -37.87
CA VAL A 2 -4.88 -5.59 -37.11
C VAL A 2 -5.24 -5.44 -35.64
N CYS A 3 -4.52 -6.14 -34.80
CA CYS A 3 -4.68 -6.28 -33.36
C CYS A 3 -4.53 -4.91 -32.64
N LEU A 4 -5.61 -4.32 -32.19
CA LEU A 4 -5.66 -3.10 -31.36
C LEU A 4 -5.30 -3.35 -29.86
N CYS A 5 -4.76 -4.53 -29.52
CA CYS A 5 -4.34 -4.87 -28.16
C CYS A 5 -2.92 -4.43 -27.79
N SER A 6 -2.12 -3.96 -28.74
CA SER A 6 -0.70 -3.67 -28.53
C SER A 6 -0.45 -2.44 -27.64
N GLY A 7 -1.27 -1.40 -27.73
CA GLY A 7 -1.03 -0.14 -27.02
C GLY A 7 -1.24 -0.21 -25.51
N LYS A 8 -2.25 -0.96 -25.01
CA LYS A 8 -2.52 -1.06 -23.57
C LYS A 8 -1.49 -1.89 -22.81
N CYS A 9 -0.94 -2.94 -23.44
CA CYS A 9 0.10 -3.76 -22.81
C CYS A 9 1.42 -2.98 -22.68
N VAL A 10 1.79 -2.21 -23.70
CA VAL A 10 2.99 -1.37 -23.68
C VAL A 10 2.90 -0.30 -22.59
N ASP A 11 1.73 0.34 -22.44
CA ASP A 11 1.50 1.35 -21.40
C ASP A 11 1.62 0.76 -19.97
N ILE A 12 1.10 -0.42 -19.72
CA ILE A 12 1.22 -1.11 -18.43
C ILE A 12 2.67 -1.46 -18.11
N GLU A 13 3.41 -2.02 -19.07
CA GLU A 13 4.83 -2.36 -18.90
C GLU A 13 5.68 -1.12 -18.62
N GLU A 14 5.45 -0.02 -19.31
CA GLU A 14 6.14 1.25 -19.10
C GLU A 14 5.87 1.80 -17.69
N LYS A 15 4.63 1.76 -17.20
CA LYS A 15 4.26 2.23 -15.87
C LYS A 15 4.85 1.37 -14.76
N ILE A 16 4.85 0.04 -14.92
CA ILE A 16 5.52 -0.87 -13.98
C ILE A 16 7.03 -0.61 -13.98
N SER A 17 7.65 -0.47 -15.15
CA SER A 17 9.08 -0.15 -15.28
C SER A 17 9.42 1.19 -14.64
N SER A 18 8.57 2.21 -14.81
CA SER A 18 8.73 3.51 -14.13
C SER A 18 8.71 3.34 -12.61
N LEU A 19 7.73 2.60 -12.08
CA LEU A 19 7.60 2.35 -10.66
C LEU A 19 8.81 1.57 -10.09
N GLN A 20 9.38 0.67 -10.88
CA GLN A 20 10.57 -0.14 -10.51
C GLN A 20 11.91 0.57 -10.77
N SER A 21 11.89 1.75 -11.39
CA SER A 21 13.12 2.45 -11.82
C SER A 21 13.98 2.96 -10.68
N GLN A 22 13.41 3.17 -9.51
CA GLN A 22 14.09 3.64 -8.31
C GLN A 22 13.36 3.19 -7.04
N PRO A 23 14.07 3.10 -5.89
CA PRO A 23 13.47 2.73 -4.62
C PRO A 23 12.36 3.69 -4.19
N ILE A 24 11.36 3.15 -3.49
CA ILE A 24 10.26 3.91 -2.93
C ILE A 24 10.69 4.57 -1.62
N LYS A 25 10.38 5.85 -1.48
CA LYS A 25 10.57 6.60 -0.24
C LYS A 25 9.26 6.62 0.52
N LEU A 26 9.17 5.90 1.63
CA LEU A 26 7.94 5.76 2.39
C LEU A 26 7.56 7.02 3.19
N CYS A 27 8.54 7.79 3.67
CA CYS A 27 8.35 9.04 4.43
C CYS A 27 7.42 8.88 5.65
N LEU A 28 7.42 7.73 6.31
CA LEU A 28 6.49 7.42 7.40
C LEU A 28 6.66 8.30 8.64
N ASP A 29 7.85 8.83 8.86
CA ASP A 29 8.19 9.79 9.91
C ASP A 29 7.54 11.16 9.74
N GLU A 30 7.10 11.50 8.52
CA GLU A 30 6.34 12.71 8.22
C GLU A 30 4.82 12.56 8.37
N MET A 31 4.35 11.36 8.74
CA MET A 31 2.93 11.02 8.78
C MET A 31 2.45 10.76 10.20
N ARG A 32 1.19 11.04 10.45
CA ARG A 32 0.53 10.64 11.70
C ARG A 32 0.10 9.17 11.60
N CYS A 33 0.61 8.33 12.48
CA CYS A 33 0.22 6.93 12.55
C CYS A 33 -0.98 6.76 13.50
N ARG A 34 -2.05 6.11 13.05
CA ARG A 34 -3.29 5.92 13.81
C ARG A 34 -3.81 4.49 13.73
N ASN A 35 -4.50 4.07 14.78
CA ASN A 35 -5.26 2.83 14.84
C ASN A 35 -6.63 3.07 15.50
N LYS A 36 -7.34 2.00 15.83
CA LYS A 36 -8.68 2.07 16.47
C LYS A 36 -8.69 2.76 17.87
N TYR A 37 -7.53 3.00 18.44
CA TYR A 37 -7.38 3.70 19.74
C TYR A 37 -6.87 5.13 19.59
N GLY A 38 -6.73 5.64 18.38
CA GLY A 38 -6.18 6.96 18.05
C GLY A 38 -4.72 6.92 17.61
N ASP A 39 -3.97 7.98 17.94
CA ASP A 39 -2.55 8.09 17.55
C ASP A 39 -1.71 6.99 18.19
N THR A 40 -0.81 6.44 17.43
CA THR A 40 0.08 5.35 17.85
C THR A 40 1.46 5.48 17.21
N VAL A 41 2.42 4.70 17.72
CA VAL A 41 3.77 4.59 17.16
C VAL A 41 4.03 3.14 16.82
N VAL A 42 4.53 2.90 15.62
CA VAL A 42 4.97 1.56 15.21
C VAL A 42 6.46 1.42 15.51
N VAL A 43 6.77 0.44 16.35
CA VAL A 43 8.16 0.08 16.65
C VAL A 43 8.43 -1.29 16.06
N ASP A 44 9.32 -1.34 15.07
CA ASP A 44 9.78 -2.60 14.50
C ASP A 44 11.01 -3.10 15.26
N SER A 45 10.85 -4.21 15.95
CA SER A 45 11.97 -4.88 16.65
C SER A 45 12.98 -5.49 15.67
N VAL A 46 12.49 -5.88 14.47
CA VAL A 46 13.29 -6.45 13.38
C VAL A 46 12.86 -5.81 12.07
N LYS A 47 13.83 -5.42 11.23
CA LYS A 47 13.53 -4.90 9.90
C LYS A 47 12.89 -6.01 9.05
N PRO A 48 11.67 -5.82 8.51
CA PRO A 48 11.05 -6.83 7.67
C PRO A 48 11.82 -6.99 6.34
N LEU A 49 11.85 -8.21 5.79
CA LEU A 49 12.45 -8.45 4.47
C LEU A 49 11.56 -7.90 3.35
N TYR A 50 10.25 -7.93 3.56
CA TYR A 50 9.29 -7.45 2.58
C TYR A 50 8.27 -6.51 3.22
N ARG A 51 7.79 -5.53 2.43
CA ARG A 51 6.70 -4.63 2.81
C ARG A 51 5.64 -4.63 1.72
N MET A 52 4.41 -5.00 2.08
CA MET A 52 3.25 -4.79 1.22
C MET A 52 2.72 -3.39 1.47
N VAL A 53 2.92 -2.50 0.52
CA VAL A 53 2.45 -1.11 0.59
C VAL A 53 1.09 -1.01 -0.06
N VAL A 54 0.16 -0.36 0.63
CA VAL A 54 -1.18 -0.01 0.15
C VAL A 54 -1.35 1.49 0.30
N TYR A 55 -1.32 2.19 -0.83
CA TYR A 55 -1.46 3.63 -0.88
C TYR A 55 -2.84 4.03 -1.38
N VAL A 56 -3.53 4.84 -0.62
CA VAL A 56 -4.84 5.42 -0.96
C VAL A 56 -4.68 6.92 -1.11
N ASP A 57 -4.64 7.40 -2.34
CA ASP A 57 -4.48 8.82 -2.64
C ASP A 57 -5.76 9.63 -2.36
N SER A 58 -5.67 10.94 -2.50
CA SER A 58 -6.77 11.85 -2.21
C SER A 58 -7.99 11.68 -3.13
N SER A 59 -7.82 11.07 -4.30
CA SER A 59 -8.93 10.79 -5.22
C SER A 59 -9.74 9.56 -4.79
N ALA A 60 -9.09 8.61 -4.10
CA ALA A 60 -9.67 7.35 -3.65
C ALA A 60 -9.97 7.33 -2.15
N CYS A 61 -9.38 8.25 -1.36
CA CYS A 61 -9.57 8.31 0.08
C CYS A 61 -10.98 8.84 0.41
N SER A 62 -11.84 7.92 0.83
CA SER A 62 -13.21 8.20 1.27
C SER A 62 -13.53 7.30 2.45
N PRO A 63 -14.55 7.64 3.27
CA PRO A 63 -15.01 6.74 4.33
C PRO A 63 -15.32 5.34 3.81
N CYS A 64 -16.01 5.21 2.68
CA CYS A 64 -16.33 3.91 2.08
C CYS A 64 -15.10 3.08 1.71
N THR A 65 -14.01 3.73 1.27
CA THR A 65 -12.75 3.03 0.95
C THR A 65 -12.06 2.59 2.24
N LEU A 66 -11.97 3.48 3.23
CA LEU A 66 -11.32 3.19 4.51
C LEU A 66 -12.06 2.13 5.31
N ASP A 67 -13.39 2.15 5.32
CA ASP A 67 -14.25 1.18 6.02
C ASP A 67 -14.07 -0.26 5.50
N LYS A 68 -13.62 -0.43 4.26
CA LYS A 68 -13.36 -1.73 3.64
C LYS A 68 -11.94 -2.26 3.87
N MET A 69 -11.06 -1.52 4.52
CA MET A 69 -9.66 -1.95 4.68
C MET A 69 -9.50 -3.19 5.56
N TYR A 70 -10.49 -3.57 6.37
CA TYR A 70 -10.49 -4.81 7.16
C TYR A 70 -10.29 -6.08 6.31
N VAL A 71 -10.56 -6.04 5.00
CA VAL A 71 -10.32 -7.18 4.08
C VAL A 71 -8.86 -7.64 4.05
N TRP A 72 -7.93 -6.77 4.46
CA TRP A 72 -6.51 -7.10 4.59
C TRP A 72 -6.16 -7.93 5.83
N ASN A 73 -7.09 -8.08 6.79
CA ASN A 73 -6.81 -8.76 8.06
C ASN A 73 -6.33 -10.20 7.89
N GLU A 74 -6.84 -10.94 6.91
CA GLU A 74 -6.39 -12.32 6.66
C GLU A 74 -4.93 -12.36 6.18
N SER A 75 -4.53 -11.44 5.29
CA SER A 75 -3.14 -11.31 4.86
C SER A 75 -2.22 -10.91 6.03
N ILE A 76 -2.66 -9.98 6.87
CA ILE A 76 -1.93 -9.55 8.08
C ILE A 76 -1.76 -10.71 9.06
N LYS A 77 -2.82 -11.46 9.35
CA LYS A 77 -2.78 -12.63 10.23
C LYS A 77 -1.87 -13.72 9.70
N LYS A 78 -1.90 -13.96 8.38
CA LYS A 78 -1.01 -14.91 7.71
C LYS A 78 0.45 -14.53 7.90
N ALA A 79 0.81 -13.27 7.65
CA ALA A 79 2.16 -12.76 7.84
C ALA A 79 2.66 -12.92 9.29
N ARG A 80 1.80 -12.62 10.27
CA ARG A 80 2.11 -12.81 11.70
C ARG A 80 2.35 -14.26 12.06
N ARG A 81 1.53 -15.19 11.53
CA ARG A 81 1.68 -16.64 11.81
C ARG A 81 2.96 -17.23 11.23
N GLN A 82 3.45 -16.67 10.13
CA GLN A 82 4.61 -17.19 9.42
C GLN A 82 5.94 -16.47 9.75
N GLY A 83 6.00 -15.77 10.89
CA GLY A 83 7.25 -15.23 11.42
C GLY A 83 7.69 -13.90 10.82
N SER A 84 6.75 -13.07 10.38
CA SER A 84 6.98 -11.63 10.10
C SER A 84 8.01 -11.27 9.03
N MET A 85 8.19 -12.12 8.01
CA MET A 85 8.98 -11.75 6.84
C MET A 85 8.33 -10.61 6.04
N LEU A 86 7.00 -10.48 6.14
CA LEU A 86 6.17 -9.48 5.46
C LEU A 86 5.52 -8.55 6.47
N LYS A 87 5.70 -7.25 6.27
CA LYS A 87 4.96 -6.19 6.96
C LYS A 87 4.02 -5.48 6.01
N HIS A 88 2.80 -5.21 6.45
CA HIS A 88 1.85 -4.37 5.72
C HIS A 88 2.04 -2.90 6.12
N VAL A 89 2.04 -2.01 5.14
CA VAL A 89 2.17 -0.56 5.32
C VAL A 89 1.01 0.11 4.60
N PHE A 90 0.08 0.67 5.35
CA PHE A 90 -1.09 1.37 4.83
C PHE A 90 -0.84 2.87 4.93
N ILE A 91 -0.90 3.55 3.79
CA ILE A 91 -0.74 5.01 3.69
C ILE A 91 -2.02 5.57 3.06
N VAL A 92 -2.65 6.52 3.72
CA VAL A 92 -3.82 7.22 3.22
C VAL A 92 -3.55 8.72 3.17
N ALA A 93 -3.91 9.35 2.06
CA ALA A 93 -3.71 10.78 1.83
C ALA A 93 -5.07 11.46 1.61
N PRO A 94 -5.84 11.77 2.69
CA PRO A 94 -7.14 12.39 2.57
C PRO A 94 -7.03 13.83 2.06
N LYS A 95 -8.09 14.33 1.44
CA LYS A 95 -8.23 15.77 1.19
C LYS A 95 -8.34 16.51 2.53
N PRO A 96 -7.91 17.79 2.58
CA PRO A 96 -7.94 18.56 3.83
C PRO A 96 -9.30 18.55 4.53
N GLU A 97 -10.39 18.66 3.79
CA GLU A 97 -11.77 18.64 4.29
C GLU A 97 -12.26 17.27 4.77
N GLN A 98 -11.52 16.19 4.47
CA GLN A 98 -11.87 14.81 4.79
C GLN A 98 -11.00 14.20 5.91
N ILE A 99 -10.08 14.97 6.49
CA ILE A 99 -9.12 14.45 7.47
C ILE A 99 -9.84 13.89 8.71
N GLU A 100 -10.81 14.61 9.26
CA GLU A 100 -11.57 14.17 10.44
C GLU A 100 -12.40 12.92 10.15
N ASP A 101 -13.06 12.87 8.99
CA ASP A 101 -13.81 11.68 8.54
C ASP A 101 -12.88 10.47 8.36
N ALA A 102 -11.67 10.68 7.83
CA ALA A 102 -10.68 9.64 7.72
C ALA A 102 -10.25 9.10 9.09
N TYR A 103 -10.05 9.97 10.08
CA TYR A 103 -9.72 9.54 11.44
C TYR A 103 -10.84 8.69 12.05
N LEU A 104 -12.10 9.11 11.92
CA LEU A 104 -13.25 8.34 12.41
C LEU A 104 -13.36 6.97 11.73
N SER A 105 -13.17 6.92 10.42
CA SER A 105 -13.16 5.65 9.69
C SER A 105 -12.02 4.73 10.13
N ILE A 106 -10.82 5.25 10.37
CA ILE A 106 -9.68 4.45 10.86
C ILE A 106 -9.99 3.85 12.25
N GLU A 107 -10.64 4.57 13.11
CA GLU A 107 -11.00 4.09 14.46
C GLU A 107 -12.07 2.99 14.43
N SER A 108 -12.90 2.94 13.38
CA SER A 108 -14.05 2.02 13.27
C SER A 108 -13.93 0.92 12.22
N ASN A 109 -12.95 0.99 11.31
CA ASN A 109 -12.87 0.09 10.15
C ASN A 109 -12.48 -1.37 10.45
N GLY A 110 -12.04 -1.67 11.66
CA GLY A 110 -11.69 -3.03 12.06
C GLY A 110 -10.39 -3.58 11.49
N LEU A 111 -9.55 -2.76 10.87
CA LEU A 111 -8.24 -3.20 10.39
C LEU A 111 -7.29 -3.52 11.55
N ASP A 112 -6.64 -4.67 11.50
CA ASP A 112 -5.67 -5.14 12.52
C ASP A 112 -4.25 -4.57 12.31
N SER A 113 -4.13 -3.39 11.74
CA SER A 113 -2.87 -2.70 11.49
C SER A 113 -3.06 -1.19 11.61
N PRO A 114 -2.04 -0.46 12.08
CA PRO A 114 -2.08 1.00 12.01
C PRO A 114 -2.08 1.50 10.56
N ILE A 115 -2.59 2.71 10.38
CA ILE A 115 -2.63 3.45 9.11
C ILE A 115 -1.82 4.73 9.28
N TYR A 116 -0.96 5.02 8.31
CA TYR A 116 -0.24 6.28 8.21
C TYR A 116 -1.07 7.30 7.43
N VAL A 117 -1.38 8.43 8.05
CA VAL A 117 -2.19 9.49 7.45
C VAL A 117 -1.27 10.59 6.95
N ASP A 118 -1.17 10.72 5.64
CA ASP A 118 -0.29 11.64 4.92
C ASP A 118 -1.04 12.92 4.54
N THR A 119 -1.17 13.84 5.49
CA THR A 119 -1.85 15.13 5.27
C THR A 119 -1.02 16.14 4.48
N ALA A 120 0.27 15.92 4.37
CA ALA A 120 1.21 16.77 3.61
C ALA A 120 1.49 16.26 2.18
N TYR A 121 0.93 15.10 1.81
CA TYR A 121 1.21 14.41 0.55
C TYR A 121 2.70 14.12 0.34
N ALA A 122 3.42 13.84 1.43
CA ALA A 122 4.86 13.59 1.43
C ALA A 122 5.21 12.36 0.59
N PHE A 123 4.41 11.29 0.67
CA PHE A 123 4.62 10.07 -0.11
C PHE A 123 4.58 10.33 -1.62
N ARG A 124 3.54 11.00 -2.11
CA ARG A 124 3.42 11.33 -3.55
C ARG A 124 4.54 12.26 -4.01
N LYS A 125 4.87 13.28 -3.23
CA LYS A 125 5.94 14.24 -3.55
C LYS A 125 7.32 13.58 -3.61
N ALA A 126 7.59 12.62 -2.74
CA ALA A 126 8.86 11.90 -2.70
C ALA A 126 8.98 10.83 -3.82
N ASN A 127 7.85 10.40 -4.41
CA ASN A 127 7.79 9.34 -5.43
C ASN A 127 7.08 9.83 -6.70
N PRO A 128 7.65 10.80 -7.45
CA PRO A 128 7.02 11.34 -8.66
C PRO A 128 6.89 10.30 -9.78
N HIS A 129 7.66 9.21 -9.73
CA HIS A 129 7.62 8.09 -10.67
C HIS A 129 6.48 7.10 -10.39
N LEU A 130 5.74 7.24 -9.27
CA LEU A 130 4.54 6.45 -9.00
C LEU A 130 3.42 6.86 -9.98
N PRO A 131 2.86 5.92 -10.78
CA PRO A 131 1.75 6.21 -11.67
C PRO A 131 0.52 6.76 -10.92
N GLU A 132 -0.31 7.53 -11.62
CA GLU A 132 -1.51 8.12 -10.99
C GLU A 132 -2.65 7.12 -10.83
N GLU A 133 -2.67 6.07 -11.66
CA GLU A 133 -3.74 5.10 -11.66
C GLU A 133 -3.68 4.20 -10.44
N ARG A 134 -4.81 4.07 -9.77
CA ARG A 134 -5.00 3.33 -8.52
C ARG A 134 -4.50 1.88 -8.57
N MET A 135 -4.56 1.24 -9.74
CA MET A 135 -4.10 -0.14 -9.90
C MET A 135 -2.61 -0.35 -9.59
N TYR A 136 -1.81 0.71 -9.61
CA TYR A 136 -0.37 0.70 -9.29
C TYR A 136 -0.07 1.10 -7.84
N HIS A 137 -1.08 1.39 -7.02
CA HIS A 137 -0.92 1.89 -5.66
C HIS A 137 -0.82 0.80 -4.60
N SER A 138 -0.83 -0.48 -5.00
CA SER A 138 -0.50 -1.61 -4.14
C SER A 138 0.69 -2.33 -4.72
N PHE A 139 1.75 -2.52 -3.94
CA PHE A 139 2.98 -3.15 -4.40
C PHE A 139 3.81 -3.72 -3.25
N LEU A 140 4.59 -4.75 -3.57
CA LEU A 140 5.52 -5.39 -2.66
C LEU A 140 6.90 -4.77 -2.82
N LEU A 141 7.51 -4.34 -1.72
CA LEU A 141 8.90 -3.90 -1.63
C LEU A 141 9.78 -4.97 -1.02
N ASP A 142 11.03 -5.03 -1.47
CA ASP A 142 12.09 -5.78 -0.82
C ASP A 142 12.75 -4.98 0.34
N GLU A 143 13.79 -5.52 0.93
CA GLU A 143 14.56 -4.90 2.02
C GLU A 143 15.26 -3.59 1.63
N LYS A 144 15.43 -3.33 0.32
CA LYS A 144 16.06 -2.12 -0.24
C LYS A 144 15.03 -1.09 -0.70
N ASP A 145 13.76 -1.31 -0.39
CA ASP A 145 12.63 -0.49 -0.83
C ASP A 145 12.42 -0.50 -2.37
N SER A 146 12.95 -1.52 -3.06
CA SER A 146 12.71 -1.73 -4.49
C SER A 146 11.39 -2.47 -4.70
N VAL A 147 10.63 -2.04 -5.73
CA VAL A 147 9.36 -2.68 -6.07
C VAL A 147 9.60 -4.01 -6.79
N VAL A 148 9.15 -5.11 -6.19
CA VAL A 148 9.30 -6.46 -6.75
C VAL A 148 8.02 -7.02 -7.37
N ILE A 149 6.85 -6.63 -6.86
CA ILE A 149 5.53 -6.96 -7.44
C ILE A 149 4.65 -5.72 -7.39
N VAL A 150 3.88 -5.50 -8.44
CA VAL A 150 2.83 -4.47 -8.51
C VAL A 150 1.47 -5.15 -8.64
N GLY A 151 0.53 -4.75 -7.80
CA GLY A 151 -0.86 -5.21 -7.83
C GLY A 151 -1.40 -5.55 -6.45
N ASN A 152 -2.73 -5.58 -6.36
CA ASN A 152 -3.45 -5.85 -5.12
C ASN A 152 -3.75 -7.36 -4.99
N PRO A 153 -3.14 -8.08 -4.03
CA PRO A 153 -3.37 -9.51 -3.83
C PRO A 153 -4.79 -9.85 -3.36
N ILE A 154 -5.50 -8.91 -2.75
CA ILE A 154 -6.89 -9.11 -2.32
C ILE A 154 -7.83 -9.20 -3.53
N GLU A 155 -7.56 -8.42 -4.58
CA GLU A 155 -8.36 -8.35 -5.79
C GLU A 155 -7.90 -9.32 -6.88
N ASN A 156 -6.64 -9.76 -6.83
CA ASN A 156 -6.03 -10.60 -7.87
C ASN A 156 -5.31 -11.83 -7.27
N PRO A 157 -5.93 -13.02 -7.38
CA PRO A 157 -5.34 -14.27 -6.88
C PRO A 157 -3.98 -14.63 -7.47
N LYS A 158 -3.66 -14.18 -8.70
CA LYS A 158 -2.34 -14.40 -9.30
C LYS A 158 -1.26 -13.59 -8.59
N ILE A 159 -1.59 -12.36 -8.19
CA ILE A 159 -0.68 -11.51 -7.40
C ILE A 159 -0.47 -12.13 -6.02
N ASP A 160 -1.53 -12.60 -5.36
CA ASP A 160 -1.42 -13.31 -4.08
C ASP A 160 -0.51 -14.55 -4.19
N SER A 161 -0.68 -15.34 -5.24
CA SER A 161 0.17 -16.52 -5.50
C SER A 161 1.64 -16.16 -5.69
N LEU A 162 1.94 -15.08 -6.42
CA LEU A 162 3.31 -14.59 -6.61
C LEU A 162 3.94 -14.11 -5.29
N ILE A 163 3.19 -13.36 -4.50
CA ILE A 163 3.64 -12.91 -3.17
C ILE A 163 3.94 -14.12 -2.28
N ASN A 164 3.06 -15.13 -2.28
CA ASN A 164 3.26 -16.35 -1.50
C ASN A 164 4.56 -17.08 -1.90
N VAL A 165 4.85 -17.15 -3.18
CA VAL A 165 6.09 -17.78 -3.67
C VAL A 165 7.34 -17.01 -3.25
N ILE A 166 7.30 -15.68 -3.22
CA ILE A 166 8.47 -14.84 -2.90
C ILE A 166 8.68 -14.75 -1.39
N VAL A 167 7.60 -14.52 -0.63
CA VAL A 167 7.69 -14.18 0.79
C VAL A 167 7.75 -15.42 1.69
N TYR A 168 7.05 -16.50 1.32
CA TYR A 168 6.84 -17.65 2.19
C TYR A 168 7.54 -18.93 1.71
N LYS A 169 8.54 -18.79 0.91
CA LYS A 169 9.41 -19.92 0.52
C LYS A 169 10.24 -20.44 1.65
#